data_f244662b197cac9b3a4b912ea21fd22b
#
_entry.id   f244662b197cac9b3a4b912ea21fd22b
#
_cell.length_a   1.000
_cell.length_b   1.000
_cell.length_c   1.000
_cell.angle_alpha   90.00
_cell.angle_beta   90.00
_cell.angle_gamma   90.00
#
_symmetry.space_group_name_H-M   'P 1'
#
loop_
_entity.id
_entity.type
_entity.pdbx_description
1 polymer ?
#
loop_
_entity_poly.entity_id
_entity_poly.type
_entity_poly.pdbx_seq_one_letter_code
_entity_poly.pdbx_strand_id
1 'polypeptide(L)'
;MKVALETELTNANELMSERHFKVLAVASHPVQYMAPIFRRMAAEPQLDLHVAYCSLRGAEAAIDPDFATSVKWDVPLLQGYSWTAIPNKGSGNESFWGLNNPGLSNLIHDGKFDALLCFVGYVRASFWIARGAAKASGAAFLFGTDAHSLAPRDGKAWKVVFKKAFWPFLFRQADQVIVPSTGTFEMIKSLGIPDSSITLTPYTVDNDWWKAQAAMANRETTRANLGATSQQLIILFCAKLQPWKRPMDLLQAFAEAGPEGSILVFAGEGPQRPKLEAEAAKRGIQRRVKFLGFINQSQLPALYSAADVLVLPSVYEPFAVVVNEAMCCGCPVIVSDQVGAARDLVAPVNPEFIFPAGDIQALANLLRFAFTDRERLREAGRRGFAHVETHSPERLIAATVEAIRKAIEVLRHEK
;
A
#
# COMPACT_ATOMS: atom_id res chain seq x y z
N MET A 1 21.84 -40.36 16.17
CA MET A 1 21.56 -39.76 14.87
C MET A 1 20.50 -38.66 14.96
N LYS A 2 19.33 -38.83 15.59
CA LYS A 2 18.31 -37.78 15.74
C LYS A 2 18.77 -36.57 16.57
N VAL A 3 19.45 -36.79 17.70
CA VAL A 3 19.97 -35.75 18.59
C VAL A 3 21.10 -34.93 17.92
N ALA A 4 21.96 -35.56 17.12
CA ALA A 4 22.99 -34.85 16.38
C ALA A 4 22.38 -33.95 15.27
N LEU A 5 21.35 -34.41 14.60
CA LEU A 5 20.65 -33.61 13.58
C LEU A 5 19.90 -32.41 14.19
N GLU A 6 19.28 -32.59 15.36
CA GLU A 6 18.60 -31.51 16.10
C GLU A 6 19.61 -30.47 16.62
N THR A 7 20.79 -30.90 17.07
CA THR A 7 21.85 -29.98 17.53
C THR A 7 22.51 -29.23 16.36
N GLU A 8 22.73 -29.91 15.22
CA GLU A 8 23.22 -29.22 13.99
C GLU A 8 22.18 -28.22 13.43
N LEU A 9 20.89 -28.54 13.46
CA LEU A 9 19.83 -27.61 13.06
C LEU A 9 19.70 -26.44 14.02
N THR A 10 19.86 -26.64 15.34
CA THR A 10 19.84 -25.58 16.33
C THR A 10 21.06 -24.66 16.18
N ASN A 11 22.25 -25.20 16.01
CA ASN A 11 23.49 -24.44 15.77
C ASN A 11 23.45 -23.70 14.42
N ALA A 12 22.89 -24.29 13.37
CA ALA A 12 22.71 -23.63 12.10
C ALA A 12 21.69 -22.46 12.19
N ASN A 13 20.62 -22.62 12.96
CA ASN A 13 19.65 -21.56 13.21
C ASN A 13 20.22 -20.42 14.08
N GLU A 14 21.03 -20.72 15.09
CA GLU A 14 21.71 -19.71 15.90
C GLU A 14 22.78 -18.95 15.08
N LEU A 15 23.60 -19.63 14.28
CA LEU A 15 24.56 -19.01 13.36
C LEU A 15 23.88 -18.15 12.28
N MET A 16 22.66 -18.50 11.85
CA MET A 16 21.89 -17.71 10.90
C MET A 16 21.18 -16.52 11.57
N SER A 17 20.92 -16.57 12.89
CA SER A 17 20.34 -15.44 13.63
C SER A 17 21.31 -14.27 13.82
N GLU A 18 22.61 -14.52 13.83
CA GLU A 18 23.67 -13.51 13.94
C GLU A 18 24.16 -12.97 12.59
N ARG A 19 23.67 -13.51 11.46
CA ARG A 19 24.16 -13.12 10.14
C ARG A 19 23.61 -11.78 9.70
N HIS A 20 24.50 -10.86 9.36
CA HIS A 20 24.18 -9.61 8.67
C HIS A 20 24.04 -9.86 7.17
N PHE A 21 22.95 -9.39 6.57
CA PHE A 21 22.71 -9.46 5.14
C PHE A 21 22.92 -8.09 4.50
N LYS A 22 23.76 -8.02 3.49
CA LYS A 22 23.91 -6.82 2.68
C LYS A 22 22.84 -6.81 1.60
N VAL A 23 21.89 -5.87 1.71
CA VAL A 23 20.64 -5.87 0.95
C VAL A 23 20.51 -4.62 0.11
N LEU A 24 20.20 -4.79 -1.19
CA LEU A 24 19.81 -3.69 -2.06
C LEU A 24 18.29 -3.70 -2.27
N ALA A 25 17.60 -2.65 -1.85
CA ALA A 25 16.22 -2.41 -2.25
C ALA A 25 16.19 -1.55 -3.52
N VAL A 26 15.58 -2.06 -4.60
CA VAL A 26 15.42 -1.32 -5.86
C VAL A 26 13.99 -0.83 -5.95
N ALA A 27 13.78 0.48 -5.88
CA ALA A 27 12.47 1.12 -5.92
C ALA A 27 12.33 2.07 -7.11
N SER A 28 11.11 2.20 -7.64
CA SER A 28 10.82 3.09 -8.76
C SER A 28 11.07 4.56 -8.40
N HIS A 29 10.61 4.98 -7.23
CA HIS A 29 10.76 6.33 -6.68
C HIS A 29 10.48 6.34 -5.17
N PRO A 30 10.88 7.38 -4.43
CA PRO A 30 10.54 7.55 -3.03
C PRO A 30 9.02 7.67 -2.82
N VAL A 31 8.47 6.90 -1.87
CA VAL A 31 7.04 6.91 -1.53
C VAL A 31 6.90 7.13 -0.02
N GLN A 32 5.93 7.94 0.36
CA GLN A 32 5.75 8.40 1.74
C GLN A 32 5.50 7.28 2.76
N TYR A 33 4.84 6.19 2.38
CA TYR A 33 4.60 5.06 3.28
C TYR A 33 5.77 4.07 3.34
N MET A 34 6.64 4.03 2.29
CA MET A 34 7.82 3.16 2.27
C MET A 34 9.06 3.77 2.91
N ALA A 35 9.21 5.10 2.85
CA ALA A 35 10.39 5.77 3.42
C ALA A 35 10.58 5.50 4.93
N PRO A 36 9.54 5.56 5.78
CA PRO A 36 9.66 5.16 7.19
C PRO A 36 10.04 3.69 7.37
N ILE A 37 9.53 2.81 6.50
CA ILE A 37 9.85 1.38 6.54
C ILE A 37 11.32 1.15 6.20
N PHE A 38 11.85 1.78 5.15
CA PHE A 38 13.29 1.70 4.84
C PHE A 38 14.16 2.23 5.98
N ARG A 39 13.70 3.27 6.69
CA ARG A 39 14.41 3.81 7.87
C ARG A 39 14.47 2.78 8.99
N ARG A 40 13.36 2.10 9.28
CA ARG A 40 13.32 1.03 10.29
C ARG A 40 14.09 -0.20 9.85
N MET A 41 14.03 -0.58 8.56
CA MET A 41 14.86 -1.67 8.00
C MET A 41 16.36 -1.36 8.10
N ALA A 42 16.78 -0.10 7.88
CA ALA A 42 18.18 0.30 8.02
C ALA A 42 18.67 0.31 9.48
N ALA A 43 17.74 0.37 10.45
CA ALA A 43 18.04 0.23 11.88
C ALA A 43 18.00 -1.25 12.36
N GLU A 44 17.55 -2.18 11.50
CA GLU A 44 17.48 -3.60 11.83
C GLU A 44 18.90 -4.21 11.88
N PRO A 45 19.35 -4.77 13.03
CA PRO A 45 20.73 -5.26 13.18
C PRO A 45 21.16 -6.31 12.16
N GLN A 46 20.22 -7.06 11.60
CA GLN A 46 20.50 -8.12 10.62
C GLN A 46 20.61 -7.61 9.18
N LEU A 47 20.33 -6.31 8.91
CA LEU A 47 20.29 -5.73 7.57
C LEU A 47 21.33 -4.61 7.39
N ASP A 48 22.20 -4.73 6.42
CA ASP A 48 22.96 -3.61 5.83
C ASP A 48 22.21 -3.17 4.57
N LEU A 49 21.24 -2.25 4.77
CA LEU A 49 20.32 -1.82 3.72
C LEU A 49 20.87 -0.64 2.92
N HIS A 50 20.88 -0.79 1.60
CA HIS A 50 21.02 0.31 0.65
C HIS A 50 19.80 0.39 -0.26
N VAL A 51 19.30 1.59 -0.57
CA VAL A 51 18.14 1.78 -1.45
C VAL A 51 18.55 2.44 -2.76
N ALA A 52 18.27 1.80 -3.90
CA ALA A 52 18.46 2.35 -5.23
C ALA A 52 17.14 2.86 -5.81
N TYR A 53 17.06 4.14 -6.08
CA TYR A 53 15.91 4.76 -6.71
C TYR A 53 16.11 4.94 -8.21
N CYS A 54 15.14 4.44 -9.01
CA CYS A 54 15.13 4.63 -10.46
C CYS A 54 14.75 6.06 -10.88
N SER A 55 14.10 6.82 -10.00
CA SER A 55 13.67 8.20 -10.15
C SER A 55 13.54 8.85 -8.77
N LEU A 56 13.69 10.17 -8.68
CA LEU A 56 13.43 10.93 -7.44
C LEU A 56 12.05 11.62 -7.43
N ARG A 57 11.15 11.25 -8.34
CA ARG A 57 9.76 11.76 -8.33
C ARG A 57 9.12 11.56 -6.96
N GLY A 58 8.45 12.59 -6.44
CA GLY A 58 7.84 12.58 -5.09
C GLY A 58 8.72 13.18 -4.01
N ALA A 59 10.05 13.01 -4.04
CA ALA A 59 10.99 13.75 -3.19
C ALA A 59 11.19 15.18 -3.70
N GLU A 60 11.12 15.36 -5.02
CA GLU A 60 11.11 16.66 -5.68
C GLU A 60 9.69 16.98 -6.16
N ALA A 61 9.38 18.31 -6.23
CA ALA A 61 8.08 18.75 -6.74
C ALA A 61 7.93 18.32 -8.21
N ALA A 62 6.91 17.51 -8.49
CA ALA A 62 6.63 17.03 -9.83
C ALA A 62 5.12 16.90 -10.04
N ILE A 63 4.67 17.06 -11.28
CA ILE A 63 3.27 16.79 -11.63
C ILE A 63 3.01 15.29 -11.49
N ASP A 64 2.12 14.93 -10.57
CA ASP A 64 1.61 13.57 -10.48
C ASP A 64 0.51 13.41 -11.55
N PRO A 65 0.65 12.47 -12.50
CA PRO A 65 -0.30 12.34 -13.61
C PRO A 65 -1.69 11.91 -13.15
N ASP A 66 -1.81 11.24 -12.01
CA ASP A 66 -3.09 10.77 -11.50
C ASP A 66 -3.82 11.83 -10.66
N PHE A 67 -3.09 12.71 -9.97
CA PHE A 67 -3.64 13.88 -9.29
C PHE A 67 -3.83 15.07 -10.23
N ALA A 68 -3.12 15.08 -11.38
CA ALA A 68 -3.05 16.21 -12.31
C ALA A 68 -2.60 17.54 -11.64
N THR A 69 -1.83 17.44 -10.56
CA THR A 69 -1.29 18.57 -9.79
C THR A 69 0.15 18.33 -9.38
N SER A 70 0.88 19.41 -9.05
CA SER A 70 2.23 19.29 -8.50
C SER A 70 2.16 18.72 -7.09
N VAL A 71 2.84 17.61 -6.86
CA VAL A 71 2.93 16.93 -5.56
C VAL A 71 4.36 16.97 -5.08
N LYS A 72 4.55 17.42 -3.85
CA LYS A 72 5.76 17.22 -3.05
C LYS A 72 5.31 16.80 -1.67
N TRP A 73 5.78 15.64 -1.24
CA TRP A 73 5.46 15.16 0.11
C TRP A 73 6.12 16.02 1.17
N ASP A 74 5.41 16.31 2.25
CA ASP A 74 5.84 17.14 3.38
C ASP A 74 6.50 16.35 4.50
N VAL A 75 6.80 15.09 4.25
CA VAL A 75 7.50 14.19 5.16
C VAL A 75 8.88 13.83 4.61
N PRO A 76 9.86 13.50 5.49
CA PRO A 76 11.21 13.17 5.04
C PRO A 76 11.23 11.82 4.30
N LEU A 77 11.48 11.86 2.97
CA LEU A 77 11.48 10.66 2.12
C LEU A 77 12.85 10.00 1.99
N LEU A 78 13.95 10.75 2.14
CA LEU A 78 15.32 10.30 1.84
C LEU A 78 16.25 10.34 3.07
N GLN A 79 15.70 10.52 4.27
CA GLN A 79 16.49 10.64 5.50
C GLN A 79 16.46 9.34 6.31
N GLY A 80 17.58 9.04 6.99
CA GLY A 80 17.68 7.96 7.97
C GLY A 80 17.98 6.57 7.40
N TYR A 81 18.39 6.49 6.12
CA TYR A 81 18.90 5.27 5.49
C TYR A 81 19.84 5.62 4.32
N SER A 82 20.66 4.66 3.91
CA SER A 82 21.58 4.82 2.77
C SER A 82 20.83 4.66 1.45
N TRP A 83 21.05 5.56 0.49
CA TRP A 83 20.39 5.48 -0.81
C TRP A 83 21.23 6.07 -1.95
N THR A 84 20.88 5.70 -3.18
CA THR A 84 21.47 6.24 -4.42
C THR A 84 20.37 6.43 -5.47
N ALA A 85 20.37 7.59 -6.14
CA ALA A 85 19.56 7.78 -7.36
C ALA A 85 20.33 7.27 -8.58
N ILE A 86 19.72 6.36 -9.32
CA ILE A 86 20.32 5.81 -10.54
C ILE A 86 19.81 6.61 -11.74
N PRO A 87 20.68 7.20 -12.56
CA PRO A 87 20.28 7.94 -13.73
C PRO A 87 19.33 7.15 -14.63
N ASN A 88 18.16 7.71 -14.93
CA ASN A 88 17.20 7.12 -15.84
C ASN A 88 17.50 7.57 -17.27
N LYS A 89 17.71 6.64 -18.19
CA LYS A 89 17.86 6.90 -19.63
C LYS A 89 16.53 6.83 -20.38
N GLY A 90 15.44 6.48 -19.68
CA GLY A 90 14.10 6.42 -20.23
C GLY A 90 13.36 7.76 -20.15
N SER A 91 12.15 7.78 -20.72
CA SER A 91 11.29 8.99 -20.77
C SER A 91 10.62 9.36 -19.44
N GLY A 92 10.67 8.50 -18.42
CA GLY A 92 9.96 8.67 -17.16
C GLY A 92 8.46 8.36 -17.22
N ASN A 93 7.91 8.02 -18.40
CA ASN A 93 6.50 7.69 -18.58
C ASN A 93 6.17 6.23 -18.14
N GLU A 94 4.91 5.84 -18.30
CA GLU A 94 4.41 4.51 -17.89
C GLU A 94 4.71 3.38 -18.91
N SER A 95 5.57 3.62 -19.93
CA SER A 95 5.99 2.59 -20.88
C SER A 95 7.08 1.66 -20.33
N PHE A 96 7.36 0.56 -21.04
CA PHE A 96 8.44 -0.37 -20.67
C PHE A 96 9.79 0.34 -20.53
N TRP A 97 10.13 1.21 -21.48
CA TRP A 97 11.37 1.99 -21.47
C TRP A 97 11.30 3.27 -20.64
N GLY A 98 10.15 3.56 -20.00
CA GLY A 98 9.98 4.75 -19.16
C GLY A 98 10.94 4.78 -17.97
N LEU A 99 11.16 3.63 -17.32
CA LEU A 99 12.25 3.43 -16.36
C LEU A 99 13.28 2.49 -16.98
N ASN A 100 14.44 3.05 -17.31
CA ASN A 100 15.59 2.35 -17.90
C ASN A 100 16.87 2.88 -17.23
N ASN A 101 17.32 2.17 -16.20
CA ASN A 101 18.44 2.55 -15.36
C ASN A 101 19.63 1.57 -15.49
N PRO A 102 20.43 1.64 -16.57
CA PRO A 102 21.55 0.70 -16.81
C PRO A 102 22.59 0.70 -15.70
N GLY A 103 22.77 1.83 -14.98
CA GLY A 103 23.68 1.93 -13.84
C GLY A 103 23.37 0.99 -12.67
N LEU A 104 22.16 0.39 -12.63
CA LEU A 104 21.83 -0.67 -11.67
C LEU A 104 22.78 -1.86 -11.79
N SER A 105 23.19 -2.24 -13.02
CA SER A 105 24.10 -3.37 -13.23
C SER A 105 25.44 -3.17 -12.53
N ASN A 106 26.03 -1.99 -12.64
CA ASN A 106 27.30 -1.66 -11.98
C ASN A 106 27.13 -1.61 -10.46
N LEU A 107 26.10 -0.92 -9.97
CA LEU A 107 25.82 -0.84 -8.53
C LEU A 107 25.66 -2.25 -7.90
N ILE A 108 24.94 -3.15 -8.57
CA ILE A 108 24.69 -4.50 -8.06
C ILE A 108 25.99 -5.33 -8.09
N HIS A 109 26.73 -5.28 -9.19
CA HIS A 109 27.98 -6.00 -9.33
C HIS A 109 29.04 -5.55 -8.31
N ASP A 110 29.26 -4.23 -8.21
CA ASP A 110 30.30 -3.66 -7.36
C ASP A 110 29.92 -3.71 -5.87
N GLY A 111 28.63 -3.63 -5.59
CA GLY A 111 28.07 -3.64 -4.23
C GLY A 111 28.16 -4.98 -3.52
N LYS A 112 28.30 -6.10 -4.23
CA LYS A 112 28.40 -7.47 -3.67
C LYS A 112 27.28 -7.74 -2.65
N PHE A 113 26.04 -7.49 -3.03
CA PHE A 113 24.87 -7.71 -2.19
C PHE A 113 24.55 -9.20 -2.03
N ASP A 114 24.11 -9.61 -0.84
CA ASP A 114 23.59 -10.95 -0.60
C ASP A 114 22.21 -11.15 -1.24
N ALA A 115 21.38 -10.08 -1.22
CA ALA A 115 20.01 -10.11 -1.74
C ALA A 115 19.58 -8.77 -2.34
N LEU A 116 18.70 -8.85 -3.34
CA LEU A 116 17.99 -7.72 -3.94
C LEU A 116 16.49 -7.80 -3.66
N LEU A 117 15.91 -6.77 -3.05
CA LEU A 117 14.47 -6.55 -2.92
C LEU A 117 14.01 -5.67 -4.08
N CYS A 118 13.35 -6.21 -5.09
CA CYS A 118 12.92 -5.45 -6.26
C CYS A 118 11.45 -5.07 -6.17
N PHE A 119 11.16 -3.78 -5.95
CA PHE A 119 9.82 -3.18 -5.92
C PHE A 119 9.47 -2.46 -7.24
N VAL A 120 10.29 -2.61 -8.27
CA VAL A 120 10.00 -2.12 -9.63
C VAL A 120 9.15 -3.16 -10.36
N GLY A 121 8.07 -2.72 -11.00
CA GLY A 121 7.21 -3.64 -11.75
C GLY A 121 7.90 -4.23 -12.99
N TYR A 122 7.60 -5.48 -13.31
CA TYR A 122 8.17 -6.23 -14.46
C TYR A 122 7.89 -5.58 -15.83
N VAL A 123 6.94 -4.67 -15.89
CA VAL A 123 6.61 -3.87 -17.08
C VAL A 123 7.62 -2.75 -17.34
N ARG A 124 8.72 -2.66 -16.59
CA ARG A 124 9.80 -1.67 -16.72
C ARG A 124 11.13 -2.35 -17.05
N ALA A 125 11.92 -1.72 -17.91
CA ALA A 125 13.26 -2.23 -18.27
C ALA A 125 14.16 -2.39 -17.04
N SER A 126 14.08 -1.49 -16.09
CA SER A 126 14.88 -1.51 -14.85
C SER A 126 14.67 -2.76 -14.00
N PHE A 127 13.47 -3.38 -14.02
CA PHE A 127 13.23 -4.67 -13.38
C PHE A 127 14.14 -5.77 -13.97
N TRP A 128 14.17 -5.86 -15.29
CA TRP A 128 14.94 -6.90 -16.00
C TRP A 128 16.45 -6.67 -15.90
N ILE A 129 16.88 -5.40 -15.85
CA ILE A 129 18.28 -5.03 -15.57
C ILE A 129 18.66 -5.47 -14.17
N ALA A 130 17.86 -5.15 -13.15
CA ALA A 130 18.12 -5.54 -11.76
C ALA A 130 18.17 -7.07 -11.60
N ARG A 131 17.18 -7.78 -12.16
CA ARG A 131 17.14 -9.25 -12.12
C ARG A 131 18.33 -9.88 -12.83
N GLY A 132 18.68 -9.40 -14.02
CA GLY A 132 19.84 -9.91 -14.78
C GLY A 132 21.14 -9.70 -14.03
N ALA A 133 21.34 -8.52 -13.43
CA ALA A 133 22.51 -8.20 -12.64
C ALA A 133 22.59 -9.02 -11.33
N ALA A 134 21.46 -9.24 -10.64
CA ALA A 134 21.39 -10.10 -9.47
C ALA A 134 21.86 -11.53 -9.79
N LYS A 135 21.33 -12.11 -10.88
CA LYS A 135 21.74 -13.45 -11.33
C LYS A 135 23.22 -13.51 -11.69
N ALA A 136 23.75 -12.50 -12.37
CA ALA A 136 25.16 -12.46 -12.78
C ALA A 136 26.11 -12.32 -11.58
N SER A 137 25.72 -11.59 -10.53
CA SER A 137 26.50 -11.41 -9.31
C SER A 137 26.28 -12.49 -8.23
N GLY A 138 25.32 -13.41 -8.44
CA GLY A 138 24.98 -14.47 -7.49
C GLY A 138 24.24 -13.98 -6.25
N ALA A 139 23.59 -12.81 -6.32
CA ALA A 139 22.74 -12.29 -5.27
C ALA A 139 21.32 -12.87 -5.37
N ALA A 140 20.68 -13.14 -4.24
CA ALA A 140 19.30 -13.59 -4.21
C ALA A 140 18.34 -12.50 -4.74
N PHE A 141 17.42 -12.88 -5.61
CA PHE A 141 16.46 -11.94 -6.20
C PHE A 141 15.06 -12.14 -5.63
N LEU A 142 14.60 -11.16 -4.84
CA LEU A 142 13.26 -11.15 -4.28
C LEU A 142 12.39 -10.16 -5.07
N PHE A 143 11.24 -10.63 -5.56
CA PHE A 143 10.31 -9.78 -6.31
C PHE A 143 9.13 -9.36 -5.46
N GLY A 144 9.02 -8.06 -5.18
CA GLY A 144 7.88 -7.46 -4.49
C GLY A 144 6.76 -7.11 -5.47
N THR A 145 5.53 -7.60 -5.20
CA THR A 145 4.37 -7.32 -6.02
C THR A 145 3.09 -7.24 -5.19
N ASP A 146 2.21 -6.30 -5.55
CA ASP A 146 0.86 -6.12 -4.98
C ASP A 146 -0.25 -6.58 -5.95
N ALA A 147 0.10 -7.32 -6.97
CA ALA A 147 -0.84 -7.84 -7.95
C ALA A 147 -1.81 -8.84 -7.30
N HIS A 148 -3.02 -8.39 -6.99
CA HIS A 148 -4.06 -9.18 -6.30
C HIS A 148 -5.07 -9.83 -7.23
N SER A 149 -5.06 -9.49 -8.54
CA SER A 149 -6.04 -9.98 -9.52
C SER A 149 -5.44 -10.09 -10.92
N LEU A 150 -5.89 -11.10 -11.65
CA LEU A 150 -5.61 -11.23 -13.07
C LEU A 150 -6.42 -10.23 -13.91
N ALA A 151 -7.55 -9.74 -13.40
CA ALA A 151 -8.40 -8.78 -14.09
C ALA A 151 -7.64 -7.45 -14.29
N PRO A 152 -7.54 -6.94 -15.51
CA PRO A 152 -6.91 -5.65 -15.77
C PRO A 152 -7.89 -4.51 -15.50
N ARG A 153 -7.38 -3.34 -15.08
CA ARG A 153 -8.18 -2.12 -14.85
C ARG A 153 -9.02 -1.69 -16.07
N ASP A 154 -8.54 -1.99 -17.29
CA ASP A 154 -9.20 -1.61 -18.55
C ASP A 154 -10.19 -2.67 -19.06
N GLY A 155 -10.43 -3.75 -18.31
CA GLY A 155 -11.39 -4.81 -18.65
C GLY A 155 -11.02 -5.69 -19.86
N LYS A 156 -9.82 -5.54 -20.44
CA LYS A 156 -9.43 -6.25 -21.67
C LYS A 156 -9.15 -7.73 -21.40
N ALA A 157 -10.04 -8.61 -21.81
CA ALA A 157 -9.96 -10.06 -21.55
C ALA A 157 -8.65 -10.73 -22.02
N TRP A 158 -8.07 -10.28 -23.15
CA TRP A 158 -6.80 -10.83 -23.64
C TRP A 158 -5.65 -10.69 -22.64
N LYS A 159 -5.66 -9.62 -21.81
CA LYS A 159 -4.65 -9.43 -20.77
C LYS A 159 -4.74 -10.48 -19.66
N VAL A 160 -5.94 -11.01 -19.40
CA VAL A 160 -6.12 -12.12 -18.43
C VAL A 160 -5.44 -13.38 -18.96
N VAL A 161 -5.66 -13.70 -20.26
CA VAL A 161 -5.03 -14.87 -20.91
C VAL A 161 -3.51 -14.72 -20.91
N PHE A 162 -3.01 -13.54 -21.30
CA PHE A 162 -1.58 -13.26 -21.29
C PHE A 162 -0.98 -13.40 -19.89
N LYS A 163 -1.63 -12.82 -18.85
CA LYS A 163 -1.16 -12.94 -17.48
C LYS A 163 -1.13 -14.39 -16.99
N LYS A 164 -2.18 -15.19 -17.28
CA LYS A 164 -2.21 -16.61 -16.92
C LYS A 164 -1.05 -17.42 -17.54
N ALA A 165 -0.65 -17.08 -18.77
CA ALA A 165 0.45 -17.75 -19.44
C ALA A 165 1.82 -17.22 -18.98
N PHE A 166 1.98 -15.91 -18.83
CA PHE A 166 3.27 -15.26 -18.57
C PHE A 166 3.65 -15.18 -17.09
N TRP A 167 2.69 -14.92 -16.19
CA TRP A 167 3.00 -14.71 -14.76
C TRP A 167 3.59 -15.92 -14.03
N PRO A 168 3.20 -17.20 -14.33
CA PRO A 168 3.90 -18.34 -13.75
C PRO A 168 5.39 -18.35 -14.10
N PHE A 169 5.74 -17.99 -15.34
CA PHE A 169 7.14 -17.85 -15.75
C PHE A 169 7.81 -16.68 -15.01
N LEU A 170 7.16 -15.53 -14.94
CA LEU A 170 7.67 -14.33 -14.27
C LEU A 170 7.99 -14.58 -12.79
N PHE A 171 7.06 -15.15 -12.04
CA PHE A 171 7.25 -15.37 -10.61
C PHE A 171 8.32 -16.42 -10.31
N ARG A 172 8.50 -17.42 -11.18
CA ARG A 172 9.62 -18.38 -11.07
C ARG A 172 11.00 -17.77 -11.39
N GLN A 173 11.06 -16.51 -11.84
CA GLN A 173 12.33 -15.80 -12.02
C GLN A 173 12.87 -15.23 -10.69
N ALA A 174 12.10 -15.24 -9.64
CA ALA A 174 12.50 -14.80 -8.30
C ALA A 174 12.81 -16.01 -7.41
N ASP A 175 13.82 -15.89 -6.56
CA ASP A 175 14.13 -16.89 -5.52
C ASP A 175 13.08 -16.84 -4.40
N GLN A 176 12.47 -15.66 -4.19
CA GLN A 176 11.26 -15.47 -3.37
C GLN A 176 10.37 -14.38 -3.97
N VAL A 177 9.06 -14.58 -3.91
CA VAL A 177 8.07 -13.55 -4.20
C VAL A 177 7.55 -12.99 -2.87
N ILE A 178 7.70 -11.68 -2.67
CA ILE A 178 7.19 -11.01 -1.47
C ILE A 178 5.89 -10.27 -1.79
N VAL A 179 4.87 -10.53 -0.97
CA VAL A 179 3.50 -10.07 -1.22
C VAL A 179 2.91 -9.36 -0.02
N PRO A 180 2.12 -8.29 -0.21
CA PRO A 180 1.65 -7.46 0.89
C PRO A 180 0.34 -7.92 1.52
N SER A 181 -0.38 -8.87 0.92
CA SER A 181 -1.71 -9.28 1.36
C SER A 181 -1.98 -10.76 1.11
N THR A 182 -2.91 -11.33 1.90
CA THR A 182 -3.38 -12.69 1.69
C THR A 182 -4.05 -12.85 0.31
N GLY A 183 -4.71 -11.81 -0.20
CA GLY A 183 -5.31 -11.82 -1.54
C GLY A 183 -4.27 -11.97 -2.64
N THR A 184 -3.13 -11.27 -2.54
CA THR A 184 -2.01 -11.42 -3.49
C THR A 184 -1.35 -12.79 -3.35
N PHE A 185 -1.17 -13.28 -2.11
CA PHE A 185 -0.63 -14.61 -1.84
C PHE A 185 -1.44 -15.70 -2.55
N GLU A 186 -2.75 -15.74 -2.31
CA GLU A 186 -3.66 -16.73 -2.89
C GLU A 186 -3.73 -16.64 -4.43
N MET A 187 -3.69 -15.42 -4.97
CA MET A 187 -3.68 -15.21 -6.41
C MET A 187 -2.41 -15.81 -7.04
N ILE A 188 -1.22 -15.56 -6.47
CA ILE A 188 0.04 -16.10 -6.99
C ILE A 188 0.10 -17.62 -6.82
N LYS A 189 -0.34 -18.15 -5.69
CA LYS A 189 -0.50 -19.58 -5.44
C LYS A 189 -1.39 -20.25 -6.49
N SER A 190 -2.49 -19.60 -6.88
CA SER A 190 -3.42 -20.10 -7.91
C SER A 190 -2.78 -20.24 -9.30
N LEU A 191 -1.63 -19.60 -9.52
CA LEU A 191 -0.82 -19.71 -10.73
C LEU A 191 0.19 -20.88 -10.69
N GLY A 192 0.16 -21.72 -9.66
CA GLY A 192 1.05 -22.87 -9.48
C GLY A 192 2.45 -22.48 -9.00
N ILE A 193 2.56 -21.37 -8.25
CA ILE A 193 3.77 -21.04 -7.51
C ILE A 193 3.69 -21.67 -6.13
N PRO A 194 4.73 -22.42 -5.69
CA PRO A 194 4.71 -23.10 -4.39
C PRO A 194 4.64 -22.09 -3.22
N ASP A 195 3.94 -22.45 -2.15
CA ASP A 195 3.82 -21.63 -0.95
C ASP A 195 5.20 -21.29 -0.35
N SER A 196 6.16 -22.23 -0.44
CA SER A 196 7.56 -22.02 0.00
C SER A 196 8.28 -20.90 -0.75
N SER A 197 7.87 -20.57 -1.96
CA SER A 197 8.44 -19.50 -2.79
C SER A 197 7.70 -18.17 -2.65
N ILE A 198 6.71 -18.07 -1.75
CA ILE A 198 5.92 -16.85 -1.52
C ILE A 198 6.03 -16.49 -0.04
N THR A 199 6.38 -15.25 0.26
CA THR A 199 6.39 -14.74 1.64
C THR A 199 5.44 -13.55 1.77
N LEU A 200 4.52 -13.65 2.74
CA LEU A 200 3.63 -12.54 3.10
C LEU A 200 4.39 -11.51 3.94
N THR A 201 4.59 -10.33 3.39
CA THR A 201 5.16 -9.16 4.06
C THR A 201 4.06 -8.09 4.14
N PRO A 202 3.27 -8.06 5.23
CA PRO A 202 2.02 -7.30 5.25
C PRO A 202 2.27 -5.80 5.02
N TYR A 203 1.50 -5.18 4.11
CA TYR A 203 1.57 -3.72 3.96
C TYR A 203 1.25 -3.03 5.27
N THR A 204 2.09 -2.07 5.60
CA THR A 204 1.99 -1.27 6.81
C THR A 204 2.33 0.19 6.52
N VAL A 205 2.08 1.03 7.50
CA VAL A 205 2.55 2.41 7.59
C VAL A 205 3.41 2.56 8.84
N ASP A 206 3.92 3.74 9.14
CA ASP A 206 4.55 4.02 10.44
C ASP A 206 3.47 4.16 11.52
N ASN A 207 3.00 3.02 12.06
CA ASN A 207 1.87 2.96 12.99
C ASN A 207 2.07 3.91 14.18
N ASP A 208 3.29 3.97 14.74
CA ASP A 208 3.61 4.83 15.88
C ASP A 208 3.47 6.30 15.54
N TRP A 209 3.99 6.70 14.37
CA TRP A 209 3.88 8.08 13.89
C TRP A 209 2.40 8.47 13.68
N TRP A 210 1.62 7.62 13.00
CA TRP A 210 0.21 7.89 12.75
C TRP A 210 -0.60 8.03 14.04
N LYS A 211 -0.39 7.13 15.00
CA LYS A 211 -1.03 7.17 16.33
C LYS A 211 -0.64 8.41 17.13
N ALA A 212 0.65 8.74 17.15
CA ALA A 212 1.15 9.91 17.85
C ALA A 212 0.58 11.21 17.25
N GLN A 213 0.57 11.35 15.92
CA GLN A 213 0.00 12.53 15.25
C GLN A 213 -1.52 12.63 15.48
N ALA A 214 -2.24 11.51 15.44
CA ALA A 214 -3.68 11.47 15.72
C ALA A 214 -3.99 11.89 17.16
N ALA A 215 -3.18 11.46 18.13
CA ALA A 215 -3.34 11.83 19.55
C ALA A 215 -3.10 13.32 19.81
N MET A 216 -2.26 13.97 19.01
CA MET A 216 -2.01 15.42 19.09
C MET A 216 -3.05 16.25 18.32
N ALA A 217 -3.86 15.63 17.47
CA ALA A 217 -4.83 16.33 16.63
C ALA A 217 -6.00 16.87 17.47
N ASN A 218 -6.36 18.14 17.24
CA ASN A 218 -7.57 18.71 17.81
C ASN A 218 -8.77 18.42 16.90
N ARG A 219 -9.53 17.38 17.28
CA ARG A 219 -10.72 16.91 16.54
C ARG A 219 -11.74 18.04 16.32
N GLU A 220 -12.03 18.83 17.36
CA GLU A 220 -13.07 19.88 17.30
C GLU A 220 -12.66 21.00 16.36
N THR A 221 -11.42 21.47 16.45
CA THR A 221 -10.87 22.49 15.55
C THR A 221 -10.89 22.01 14.10
N THR A 222 -10.48 20.76 13.84
CA THR A 222 -10.49 20.21 12.47
C THR A 222 -11.92 20.12 11.93
N ARG A 223 -12.88 19.67 12.74
CA ARG A 223 -14.30 19.63 12.38
C ARG A 223 -14.87 21.03 12.08
N ALA A 224 -14.55 22.02 12.90
CA ALA A 224 -14.97 23.40 12.67
C ALA A 224 -14.42 23.96 11.36
N ASN A 225 -13.13 23.68 11.04
CA ASN A 225 -12.51 24.07 9.76
C ASN A 225 -13.19 23.40 8.54
N LEU A 226 -13.74 22.21 8.73
CA LEU A 226 -14.56 21.53 7.71
C LEU A 226 -16.01 22.08 7.65
N GLY A 227 -16.38 23.01 8.52
CA GLY A 227 -17.72 23.54 8.65
C GLY A 227 -18.70 22.56 9.26
N ALA A 228 -18.21 21.59 10.05
CA ALA A 228 -19.03 20.60 10.72
C ALA A 228 -19.17 20.94 12.22
N THR A 229 -20.37 20.78 12.75
CA THR A 229 -20.64 20.82 14.19
C THR A 229 -20.20 19.49 14.86
N SER A 230 -20.16 19.48 16.20
CA SER A 230 -19.89 18.27 16.99
C SER A 230 -20.93 17.15 16.76
N GLN A 231 -22.16 17.53 16.38
CA GLN A 231 -23.28 16.61 16.20
C GLN A 231 -23.39 16.05 14.77
N GLN A 232 -22.78 16.70 13.78
CA GLN A 232 -22.81 16.23 12.41
C GLN A 232 -21.89 15.02 12.20
N LEU A 233 -22.23 14.12 11.29
CA LEU A 233 -21.34 13.04 10.87
C LEU A 233 -20.49 13.49 9.70
N ILE A 234 -19.19 13.20 9.78
CA ILE A 234 -18.23 13.41 8.70
C ILE A 234 -17.91 12.05 8.07
N ILE A 235 -18.34 11.89 6.83
CA ILE A 235 -17.96 10.77 5.97
C ILE A 235 -16.78 11.24 5.13
N LEU A 236 -15.67 10.52 5.20
CA LEU A 236 -14.46 10.86 4.50
C LEU A 236 -14.20 9.88 3.35
N PHE A 237 -13.88 10.41 2.20
CA PHE A 237 -13.22 9.72 1.10
C PHE A 237 -11.80 10.27 0.99
N CYS A 238 -10.77 9.42 1.07
CA CYS A 238 -9.37 9.84 0.99
C CYS A 238 -8.65 9.00 -0.07
N ALA A 239 -8.68 9.46 -1.32
CA ALA A 239 -8.01 8.84 -2.46
C ALA A 239 -8.02 9.77 -3.68
N LYS A 240 -7.23 9.43 -4.72
CA LYS A 240 -7.32 10.07 -6.04
C LYS A 240 -8.73 9.95 -6.60
N LEU A 241 -9.30 11.02 -7.14
CA LEU A 241 -10.65 11.04 -7.72
C LEU A 241 -10.64 10.42 -9.13
N GLN A 242 -10.37 9.12 -9.17
CA GLN A 242 -10.25 8.31 -10.38
C GLN A 242 -11.49 7.41 -10.57
N PRO A 243 -11.88 7.05 -11.81
CA PRO A 243 -13.07 6.24 -12.08
C PRO A 243 -13.11 4.92 -11.31
N TRP A 244 -11.98 4.21 -11.20
CA TRP A 244 -11.90 2.91 -10.50
C TRP A 244 -11.95 3.01 -8.98
N LYS A 245 -11.79 4.23 -8.42
CA LYS A 245 -12.00 4.50 -6.99
C LYS A 245 -13.47 4.75 -6.67
N ARG A 246 -14.32 4.89 -7.68
CA ARG A 246 -15.78 5.01 -7.58
C ARG A 246 -16.29 6.12 -6.62
N PRO A 247 -15.70 7.33 -6.61
CA PRO A 247 -16.16 8.40 -5.72
C PRO A 247 -17.61 8.81 -6.02
N MET A 248 -18.10 8.58 -7.25
CA MET A 248 -19.48 8.85 -7.64
C MET A 248 -20.48 7.94 -6.92
N ASP A 249 -20.14 6.65 -6.70
CA ASP A 249 -21.00 5.73 -5.97
C ASP A 249 -21.20 6.18 -4.52
N LEU A 250 -20.12 6.67 -3.89
CA LEU A 250 -20.23 7.24 -2.55
C LEU A 250 -21.11 8.51 -2.53
N LEU A 251 -20.95 9.40 -3.51
CA LEU A 251 -21.79 10.60 -3.61
C LEU A 251 -23.26 10.24 -3.76
N GLN A 252 -23.58 9.23 -4.58
CA GLN A 252 -24.94 8.77 -4.81
C GLN A 252 -25.51 8.10 -3.55
N ALA A 253 -24.76 7.19 -2.93
CA ALA A 253 -25.16 6.55 -1.68
C ALA A 253 -25.38 7.57 -0.55
N PHE A 254 -24.51 8.59 -0.46
CA PHE A 254 -24.67 9.69 0.49
C PHE A 254 -25.94 10.51 0.24
N ALA A 255 -26.25 10.80 -1.02
CA ALA A 255 -27.48 11.52 -1.38
C ALA A 255 -28.74 10.75 -1.02
N GLU A 256 -28.70 9.39 -1.14
CA GLU A 256 -29.84 8.52 -0.83
C GLU A 256 -30.01 8.25 0.67
N ALA A 257 -28.90 8.18 1.40
CA ALA A 257 -28.88 7.75 2.80
C ALA A 257 -28.60 8.88 3.77
N GLY A 258 -27.93 9.94 3.32
CA GLY A 258 -27.37 10.95 4.19
C GLY A 258 -28.42 11.81 4.89
N PRO A 259 -28.58 11.74 6.22
CA PRO A 259 -29.44 12.63 6.96
C PRO A 259 -28.96 14.09 6.83
N GLU A 260 -29.84 15.05 7.06
CA GLU A 260 -29.53 16.47 6.96
C GLU A 260 -28.32 16.90 7.82
N GLY A 261 -28.06 16.20 8.91
CA GLY A 261 -26.96 16.43 9.84
C GLY A 261 -25.62 15.77 9.47
N SER A 262 -25.32 15.51 8.19
CA SER A 262 -24.04 14.90 7.77
C SER A 262 -23.35 15.67 6.67
N ILE A 263 -22.02 15.54 6.59
CA ILE A 263 -21.21 16.08 5.50
C ILE A 263 -20.33 14.97 4.88
N LEU A 264 -20.16 15.06 3.57
CA LEU A 264 -19.26 14.23 2.79
C LEU A 264 -18.02 15.04 2.43
N VAL A 265 -16.85 14.51 2.75
CA VAL A 265 -15.56 15.16 2.51
C VAL A 265 -14.76 14.32 1.54
N PHE A 266 -14.36 14.91 0.42
CA PHE A 266 -13.41 14.33 -0.53
C PHE A 266 -12.03 14.95 -0.32
N ALA A 267 -11.09 14.17 0.19
CA ALA A 267 -9.67 14.49 0.27
C ALA A 267 -8.93 13.81 -0.88
N GLY A 268 -8.60 14.58 -1.89
CA GLY A 268 -7.95 14.11 -3.11
C GLY A 268 -8.33 14.96 -4.33
N GLU A 269 -7.55 14.79 -5.37
CA GLU A 269 -7.76 15.40 -6.69
C GLU A 269 -7.89 14.34 -7.77
N GLY A 270 -8.41 14.73 -8.94
CA GLY A 270 -8.46 13.86 -10.11
C GLY A 270 -9.59 14.19 -11.06
N PRO A 271 -9.65 13.50 -12.21
CA PRO A 271 -10.55 13.84 -13.34
C PRO A 271 -12.04 13.70 -13.03
N GLN A 272 -12.41 13.02 -11.92
CA GLN A 272 -13.83 12.90 -11.55
C GLN A 272 -14.37 14.12 -10.79
N ARG A 273 -13.52 15.03 -10.28
CA ARG A 273 -13.96 16.18 -9.47
C ARG A 273 -15.04 17.03 -10.12
N PRO A 274 -14.92 17.51 -11.38
CA PRO A 274 -15.96 18.34 -11.99
C PRO A 274 -17.31 17.62 -12.10
N LYS A 275 -17.30 16.30 -12.35
CA LYS A 275 -18.51 15.49 -12.42
C LYS A 275 -19.17 15.32 -11.04
N LEU A 276 -18.37 15.17 -9.99
CA LEU A 276 -18.87 15.07 -8.62
C LEU A 276 -19.49 16.37 -8.15
N GLU A 277 -18.87 17.51 -8.45
CA GLU A 277 -19.42 18.85 -8.14
C GLU A 277 -20.75 19.09 -8.86
N ALA A 278 -20.84 18.77 -10.16
CA ALA A 278 -22.06 18.89 -10.94
C ALA A 278 -23.18 17.97 -10.42
N GLU A 279 -22.89 16.72 -10.07
CA GLU A 279 -23.88 15.78 -9.53
C GLU A 279 -24.34 16.20 -8.13
N ALA A 280 -23.46 16.72 -7.27
CA ALA A 280 -23.81 17.25 -5.97
C ALA A 280 -24.78 18.46 -6.10
N ALA A 281 -24.53 19.34 -7.04
CA ALA A 281 -25.42 20.48 -7.34
C ALA A 281 -26.78 20.01 -7.88
N LYS A 282 -26.78 19.08 -8.84
CA LYS A 282 -27.99 18.48 -9.40
C LYS A 282 -28.89 17.84 -8.34
N ARG A 283 -28.31 17.22 -7.33
CA ARG A 283 -29.01 16.58 -6.20
C ARG A 283 -29.34 17.55 -5.06
N GLY A 284 -28.93 18.81 -5.15
CA GLY A 284 -29.18 19.82 -4.11
C GLY A 284 -28.38 19.63 -2.82
N ILE A 285 -27.32 18.82 -2.86
CA ILE A 285 -26.49 18.48 -1.67
C ILE A 285 -25.14 19.19 -1.65
N GLN A 286 -24.87 20.12 -2.56
CA GLN A 286 -23.58 20.80 -2.71
C GLN A 286 -23.07 21.48 -1.43
N ARG A 287 -23.98 21.92 -0.55
CA ARG A 287 -23.61 22.52 0.74
C ARG A 287 -23.09 21.52 1.75
N ARG A 288 -23.42 20.23 1.57
CA ARG A 288 -22.99 19.12 2.43
C ARG A 288 -21.82 18.32 1.88
N VAL A 289 -21.31 18.69 0.70
CA VAL A 289 -20.16 18.03 0.07
C VAL A 289 -18.97 19.00 0.03
N LYS A 290 -17.84 18.57 0.54
CA LYS A 290 -16.59 19.35 0.60
C LYS A 290 -15.51 18.69 -0.24
N PHE A 291 -14.83 19.46 -1.07
CA PHE A 291 -13.69 19.04 -1.87
C PHE A 291 -12.44 19.76 -1.36
N LEU A 292 -11.56 19.03 -0.68
CA LEU A 292 -10.36 19.61 -0.05
C LEU A 292 -9.16 19.71 -1.01
N GLY A 293 -9.25 19.03 -2.16
CA GLY A 293 -8.08 18.88 -3.02
C GLY A 293 -7.05 17.89 -2.46
N PHE A 294 -5.83 17.97 -2.94
CA PHE A 294 -4.72 17.18 -2.43
C PHE A 294 -4.40 17.60 -0.99
N ILE A 295 -4.40 16.64 -0.08
CA ILE A 295 -4.01 16.81 1.33
C ILE A 295 -2.68 16.09 1.55
N ASN A 296 -1.72 16.78 2.12
CA ASN A 296 -0.40 16.19 2.36
C ASN A 296 -0.37 15.34 3.64
N GLN A 297 0.63 14.48 3.75
CA GLN A 297 0.67 13.44 4.79
C GLN A 297 0.60 14.01 6.22
N SER A 298 1.27 15.13 6.51
CA SER A 298 1.23 15.74 7.85
C SER A 298 -0.16 16.20 8.31
N GLN A 299 -1.07 16.44 7.37
CA GLN A 299 -2.44 16.92 7.66
C GLN A 299 -3.46 15.77 7.78
N LEU A 300 -3.14 14.60 7.21
CA LEU A 300 -4.06 13.46 7.18
C LEU A 300 -4.43 12.90 8.56
N PRO A 301 -3.53 12.81 9.58
CA PRO A 301 -3.91 12.30 10.89
C PRO A 301 -5.03 13.12 11.55
N ALA A 302 -4.98 14.45 11.43
CA ALA A 302 -6.03 15.32 11.94
C ALA A 302 -7.35 15.11 11.20
N LEU A 303 -7.28 14.89 9.88
CA LEU A 303 -8.46 14.64 9.05
C LEU A 303 -9.12 13.29 9.39
N TYR A 304 -8.34 12.20 9.52
CA TYR A 304 -8.85 10.89 9.95
C TYR A 304 -9.45 10.94 11.35
N SER A 305 -8.78 11.64 12.30
CA SER A 305 -9.28 11.81 13.67
C SER A 305 -10.58 12.61 13.71
N ALA A 306 -10.78 13.56 12.80
CA ALA A 306 -12.00 14.37 12.71
C ALA A 306 -13.16 13.63 12.06
N ALA A 307 -12.88 12.71 11.15
CA ALA A 307 -13.88 11.90 10.46
C ALA A 307 -14.58 10.92 11.42
N ASP A 308 -15.80 10.57 11.09
CA ASP A 308 -16.55 9.53 11.80
C ASP A 308 -16.46 8.18 11.08
N VAL A 309 -16.18 8.19 9.77
CA VAL A 309 -15.93 7.00 8.97
C VAL A 309 -15.17 7.34 7.68
N LEU A 310 -14.19 6.50 7.33
CA LEU A 310 -13.57 6.47 6.01
C LEU A 310 -14.35 5.51 5.11
N VAL A 311 -14.62 5.91 3.85
CA VAL A 311 -15.30 5.06 2.87
C VAL A 311 -14.50 4.94 1.60
N LEU A 312 -14.23 3.69 1.15
CA LEU A 312 -13.51 3.39 -0.09
C LEU A 312 -14.33 2.42 -0.97
N PRO A 313 -15.12 2.92 -1.95
CA PRO A 313 -15.97 2.10 -2.80
C PRO A 313 -15.26 1.55 -4.06
N SER A 314 -13.94 1.44 -4.03
CA SER A 314 -13.10 1.11 -5.19
C SER A 314 -13.49 -0.21 -5.84
N VAL A 315 -13.53 -0.28 -7.18
CA VAL A 315 -13.67 -1.54 -7.94
C VAL A 315 -12.32 -2.15 -8.32
N TYR A 316 -11.24 -1.44 -8.07
CA TYR A 316 -9.88 -1.91 -8.23
C TYR A 316 -8.96 -1.17 -7.26
N GLU A 317 -8.43 -1.89 -6.28
CA GLU A 317 -7.53 -1.36 -5.27
C GLU A 317 -6.60 -2.48 -4.78
N PRO A 318 -5.32 -2.49 -5.18
CA PRO A 318 -4.40 -3.57 -4.79
C PRO A 318 -4.30 -3.80 -3.29
N PHE A 319 -4.26 -2.72 -2.50
CA PHE A 319 -4.30 -2.83 -1.05
C PHE A 319 -5.10 -1.71 -0.39
N ALA A 320 -4.72 -0.44 -0.56
CA ALA A 320 -5.24 0.76 0.12
C ALA A 320 -4.58 1.01 1.48
N VAL A 321 -3.34 1.49 1.50
CA VAL A 321 -2.63 1.86 2.75
C VAL A 321 -3.39 2.91 3.58
N VAL A 322 -4.27 3.70 2.98
CA VAL A 322 -5.16 4.65 3.68
C VAL A 322 -6.09 3.96 4.70
N VAL A 323 -6.32 2.64 4.57
CA VAL A 323 -7.03 1.83 5.58
C VAL A 323 -6.19 1.69 6.84
N ASN A 324 -4.88 1.36 6.69
CA ASN A 324 -3.94 1.33 7.83
C ASN A 324 -3.88 2.70 8.51
N GLU A 325 -3.74 3.78 7.73
CA GLU A 325 -3.67 5.15 8.21
C GLU A 325 -4.90 5.53 9.03
N ALA A 326 -6.09 5.28 8.50
CA ALA A 326 -7.36 5.56 9.18
C ALA A 326 -7.51 4.72 10.46
N MET A 327 -7.19 3.41 10.40
CA MET A 327 -7.24 2.54 11.57
C MET A 327 -6.24 2.97 12.65
N CYS A 328 -5.02 3.38 12.31
CA CYS A 328 -4.06 3.96 13.25
C CYS A 328 -4.58 5.24 13.94
N CYS A 329 -5.48 5.97 13.28
CA CYS A 329 -6.13 7.15 13.83
C CYS A 329 -7.46 6.84 14.54
N GLY A 330 -7.83 5.56 14.70
CA GLY A 330 -9.09 5.14 15.31
C GLY A 330 -10.34 5.43 14.46
N CYS A 331 -10.17 5.78 13.18
CA CYS A 331 -11.26 6.03 12.25
C CYS A 331 -11.84 4.69 11.75
N PRO A 332 -13.14 4.43 11.92
CA PRO A 332 -13.79 3.27 11.32
C PRO A 332 -13.71 3.31 9.79
N VAL A 333 -13.72 2.11 9.16
CA VAL A 333 -13.53 2.01 7.71
C VAL A 333 -14.64 1.16 7.09
N ILE A 334 -15.31 1.69 6.06
CA ILE A 334 -16.25 0.97 5.18
C ILE A 334 -15.56 0.82 3.82
N VAL A 335 -15.47 -0.39 3.31
CA VAL A 335 -14.77 -0.68 2.05
C VAL A 335 -15.58 -1.61 1.15
N SER A 336 -15.34 -1.54 -0.15
CA SER A 336 -15.83 -2.57 -1.05
C SER A 336 -15.01 -3.87 -0.90
N ASP A 337 -15.57 -4.98 -1.34
CA ASP A 337 -14.93 -6.30 -1.42
C ASP A 337 -13.75 -6.37 -2.41
N GLN A 338 -13.57 -5.33 -3.24
CA GLN A 338 -12.47 -5.20 -4.20
C GLN A 338 -11.28 -4.37 -3.67
N VAL A 339 -11.35 -3.90 -2.44
CA VAL A 339 -10.23 -3.26 -1.73
C VAL A 339 -9.36 -4.36 -1.12
N GLY A 340 -8.07 -4.43 -1.51
CA GLY A 340 -7.18 -5.50 -1.06
C GLY A 340 -7.04 -5.60 0.47
N ALA A 341 -7.07 -4.46 1.18
CA ALA A 341 -7.06 -4.43 2.65
C ALA A 341 -8.36 -4.94 3.30
N ALA A 342 -9.45 -5.09 2.55
CA ALA A 342 -10.74 -5.55 3.10
C ALA A 342 -10.60 -6.90 3.80
N ARG A 343 -9.93 -7.85 3.14
CA ARG A 343 -9.75 -9.22 3.64
C ARG A 343 -8.86 -9.29 4.89
N ASP A 344 -7.78 -8.50 4.91
CA ASP A 344 -6.74 -8.63 5.92
C ASP A 344 -6.95 -7.69 7.11
N LEU A 345 -7.52 -6.51 6.88
CA LEU A 345 -7.69 -5.48 7.92
C LEU A 345 -9.14 -5.31 8.38
N VAL A 346 -10.12 -5.39 7.47
CA VAL A 346 -11.53 -5.07 7.82
C VAL A 346 -12.30 -6.33 8.19
N ALA A 347 -12.25 -7.39 7.38
CA ALA A 347 -13.02 -8.62 7.59
C ALA A 347 -12.78 -9.29 8.97
N PRO A 348 -11.55 -9.31 9.53
CA PRO A 348 -11.33 -9.96 10.83
C PRO A 348 -12.03 -9.28 12.01
N VAL A 349 -12.34 -8.00 11.91
CA VAL A 349 -12.87 -7.20 13.04
C VAL A 349 -14.21 -6.51 12.75
N ASN A 350 -14.51 -6.20 11.50
CA ASN A 350 -15.70 -5.47 11.07
C ASN A 350 -16.24 -6.02 9.74
N PRO A 351 -16.53 -7.32 9.59
CA PRO A 351 -16.96 -7.91 8.32
C PRO A 351 -18.26 -7.26 7.77
N GLU A 352 -19.10 -6.72 8.65
CA GLU A 352 -20.32 -5.99 8.30
C GLU A 352 -20.08 -4.66 7.58
N PHE A 353 -18.84 -4.16 7.58
CA PHE A 353 -18.45 -2.92 6.89
C PHE A 353 -17.84 -3.15 5.51
N ILE A 354 -17.98 -4.37 5.00
CA ILE A 354 -17.60 -4.72 3.63
C ILE A 354 -18.86 -4.88 2.78
N PHE A 355 -18.88 -4.24 1.62
CA PHE A 355 -20.00 -4.30 0.68
C PHE A 355 -19.55 -4.67 -0.73
N PRO A 356 -20.44 -5.23 -1.59
CA PRO A 356 -20.13 -5.56 -2.97
C PRO A 356 -19.78 -4.30 -3.78
N ALA A 357 -18.65 -4.30 -4.48
CA ALA A 357 -18.23 -3.17 -5.28
C ALA A 357 -19.28 -2.80 -6.36
N GLY A 358 -19.66 -1.54 -6.41
CA GLY A 358 -20.70 -1.03 -7.32
C GLY A 358 -22.12 -1.14 -6.79
N ASP A 359 -22.36 -1.78 -5.65
CA ASP A 359 -23.67 -1.83 -4.99
C ASP A 359 -23.91 -0.56 -4.15
N ILE A 360 -24.46 0.47 -4.82
CA ILE A 360 -24.76 1.76 -4.21
C ILE A 360 -25.78 1.63 -3.09
N GLN A 361 -26.74 0.71 -3.23
CA GLN A 361 -27.79 0.51 -2.23
C GLN A 361 -27.24 -0.13 -0.95
N ALA A 362 -26.36 -1.13 -1.08
CA ALA A 362 -25.67 -1.72 0.06
C ALA A 362 -24.82 -0.65 0.80
N LEU A 363 -24.09 0.19 0.05
CA LEU A 363 -23.35 1.31 0.62
C LEU A 363 -24.27 2.31 1.31
N ALA A 364 -25.40 2.68 0.70
CA ALA A 364 -26.38 3.57 1.32
C ALA A 364 -26.95 3.01 2.62
N ASN A 365 -27.18 1.71 2.69
CA ASN A 365 -27.65 1.03 3.91
C ASN A 365 -26.57 1.09 5.03
N LEU A 366 -25.30 0.88 4.69
CA LEU A 366 -24.21 1.02 5.64
C LEU A 366 -24.06 2.47 6.15
N LEU A 367 -24.25 3.45 5.28
CA LEU A 367 -24.25 4.86 5.71
C LEU A 367 -25.42 5.14 6.65
N ARG A 368 -26.65 4.66 6.37
CA ARG A 368 -27.80 4.80 7.30
C ARG A 368 -27.52 4.17 8.65
N PHE A 369 -26.92 2.98 8.65
CA PHE A 369 -26.49 2.33 9.88
C PHE A 369 -25.49 3.20 10.66
N ALA A 370 -24.45 3.74 10.01
CA ALA A 370 -23.47 4.63 10.64
C ALA A 370 -24.10 5.87 11.27
N PHE A 371 -25.24 6.34 10.77
CA PHE A 371 -25.99 7.45 11.33
C PHE A 371 -26.83 7.07 12.55
N THR A 372 -27.39 5.88 12.56
CA THR A 372 -28.34 5.44 13.60
C THR A 372 -27.64 4.86 14.84
N ASP A 373 -26.47 4.24 14.67
CA ASP A 373 -25.71 3.58 15.74
C ASP A 373 -24.26 4.07 15.80
N ARG A 374 -24.09 5.29 16.34
CA ARG A 374 -22.78 5.92 16.46
C ARG A 374 -21.85 5.20 17.43
N GLU A 375 -22.40 4.53 18.46
CA GLU A 375 -21.56 3.81 19.43
C GLU A 375 -20.95 2.56 18.78
N ARG A 376 -21.73 1.82 18.00
CA ARG A 376 -21.22 0.68 17.24
C ARG A 376 -20.19 1.10 16.20
N LEU A 377 -20.37 2.29 15.59
CA LEU A 377 -19.38 2.85 14.66
C LEU A 377 -18.06 3.17 15.39
N ARG A 378 -18.11 3.78 16.58
CA ARG A 378 -16.93 4.04 17.41
C ARG A 378 -16.25 2.75 17.85
N GLU A 379 -17.05 1.74 18.24
CA GLU A 379 -16.54 0.43 18.62
C GLU A 379 -15.80 -0.24 17.46
N ALA A 380 -16.32 -0.11 16.23
CA ALA A 380 -15.62 -0.58 15.03
C ALA A 380 -14.28 0.13 14.83
N GLY A 381 -14.20 1.42 15.13
CA GLY A 381 -12.93 2.16 15.12
C GLY A 381 -11.94 1.64 16.15
N ARG A 382 -12.41 1.36 17.40
CA ARG A 382 -11.57 0.75 18.47
C ARG A 382 -11.04 -0.62 18.06
N ARG A 383 -11.88 -1.49 17.48
CA ARG A 383 -11.47 -2.81 16.98
C ARG A 383 -10.44 -2.67 15.85
N GLY A 384 -10.66 -1.76 14.90
CA GLY A 384 -9.70 -1.48 13.82
C GLY A 384 -8.36 -0.97 14.36
N PHE A 385 -8.38 -0.02 15.31
CA PHE A 385 -7.18 0.52 15.96
C PHE A 385 -6.34 -0.56 16.66
N ALA A 386 -6.98 -1.52 17.33
CA ALA A 386 -6.29 -2.65 17.94
C ALA A 386 -5.76 -3.64 16.89
N HIS A 387 -6.56 -3.89 15.85
CA HIS A 387 -6.21 -4.90 14.84
C HIS A 387 -5.08 -4.47 13.90
N VAL A 388 -4.93 -3.16 13.62
CA VAL A 388 -3.89 -2.67 12.70
C VAL A 388 -2.46 -3.01 13.14
N GLU A 389 -2.24 -3.38 14.40
CA GLU A 389 -0.97 -3.90 14.92
C GLU A 389 -0.55 -5.23 14.28
N THR A 390 -1.48 -5.97 13.72
CA THR A 390 -1.15 -7.17 12.92
C THR A 390 -0.44 -6.81 11.61
N HIS A 391 -0.48 -5.54 11.22
CA HIS A 391 0.17 -4.95 10.06
C HIS A 391 1.13 -3.84 10.52
N SER A 392 2.09 -4.20 11.37
CA SER A 392 3.10 -3.27 11.89
C SER A 392 4.40 -3.33 11.09
N PRO A 393 5.23 -2.28 11.13
CA PRO A 393 6.56 -2.27 10.53
C PRO A 393 7.44 -3.43 10.99
N GLU A 394 7.39 -3.81 12.26
CA GLU A 394 8.18 -4.90 12.85
C GLU A 394 7.82 -6.24 12.21
N ARG A 395 6.53 -6.50 12.00
CA ARG A 395 6.06 -7.73 11.31
C ARG A 395 6.50 -7.77 9.85
N LEU A 396 6.42 -6.64 9.15
CA LEU A 396 6.90 -6.53 7.77
C LEU A 396 8.41 -6.81 7.70
N ILE A 397 9.20 -6.20 8.60
CA ILE A 397 10.66 -6.34 8.63
C ILE A 397 11.04 -7.78 8.95
N ALA A 398 10.46 -8.38 10.00
CA ALA A 398 10.72 -9.77 10.36
C ALA A 398 10.40 -10.73 9.19
N ALA A 399 9.26 -10.55 8.53
CA ALA A 399 8.88 -11.34 7.36
C ALA A 399 9.83 -11.11 6.17
N THR A 400 10.34 -9.88 6.00
CA THR A 400 11.31 -9.57 4.93
C THR A 400 12.66 -10.22 5.20
N VAL A 401 13.17 -10.21 6.45
CA VAL A 401 14.39 -10.91 6.84
C VAL A 401 14.25 -12.41 6.58
N GLU A 402 13.12 -12.99 6.93
CA GLU A 402 12.84 -14.40 6.68
C GLU A 402 12.78 -14.73 5.17
N ALA A 403 12.17 -13.84 4.35
CA ALA A 403 12.16 -13.99 2.90
C ALA A 403 13.60 -13.97 2.31
N ILE A 404 14.46 -13.08 2.82
CA ILE A 404 15.86 -12.98 2.41
C ILE A 404 16.59 -14.28 2.75
N ARG A 405 16.40 -14.83 3.96
CA ARG A 405 17.02 -16.11 4.36
C ARG A 405 16.63 -17.24 3.41
N LYS A 406 15.33 -17.42 3.17
CA LYS A 406 14.81 -18.43 2.25
C LYS A 406 15.39 -18.29 0.84
N ALA A 407 15.44 -17.06 0.31
CA ALA A 407 15.98 -16.81 -1.01
C ALA A 407 17.47 -17.18 -1.13
N ILE A 408 18.26 -16.87 -0.10
CA ILE A 408 19.70 -17.22 -0.06
C ILE A 408 19.90 -18.73 0.07
N GLU A 409 19.05 -19.43 0.81
CA GLU A 409 19.08 -20.90 0.93
C GLU A 409 18.80 -21.57 -0.41
N VAL A 410 17.77 -21.12 -1.15
CA VAL A 410 17.45 -21.62 -2.49
C VAL A 410 18.68 -21.53 -3.42
N LEU A 411 19.34 -20.36 -3.46
CA LEU A 411 20.55 -20.17 -4.29
C LEU A 411 21.72 -21.07 -3.91
N ARG A 412 21.83 -21.49 -2.65
CA ARG A 412 22.90 -22.39 -2.20
C ARG A 412 22.66 -23.84 -2.61
N HIS A 413 21.40 -24.23 -2.71
CA HIS A 413 21.02 -25.58 -3.15
C HIS A 413 21.09 -25.76 -4.68
N GLU A 414 21.06 -24.66 -5.45
CA GLU A 414 21.20 -24.68 -6.92
C GLU A 414 22.65 -24.62 -7.42
N LYS A 415 23.61 -24.35 -6.53
CA LYS A 415 25.07 -24.35 -6.81
C LYS A 415 25.71 -25.67 -6.35
#